data_42a35f77dbc96956a8e82c738f5b8bc2
#
_entry.id   42a35f77dbc96956a8e82c738f5b8bc2
#
_cell.length_a   1.000
_cell.length_b   1.000
_cell.length_c   1.000
_cell.angle_alpha   90.00
_cell.angle_beta   90.00
_cell.angle_gamma   90.00
#
_symmetry.space_group_name_H-M   'P 1'
#
loop_
_entity.id
_entity.type
_entity.pdbx_description
1 polymer ?
#
loop_
_entity_poly.entity_id
_entity_poly.type
_entity_poly.pdbx_seq_one_letter_code
_entity_poly.pdbx_strand_id
1 'polypeptide(L)'
;MNENIDLTKILKNCPKGWELYSSVTGYVKFHSVDEKYVHIESQGWISRLTSDGRVEDCPEGECIIFPSIDQRDWSKFTAPWYKKDRFDPKTLNAFDKVLVRDYDFVTWNCDFLSYIAYDCDYRYVAISGFYIQCIPYNDDTKHLVGTKDKAPEFYRHWED
;
A
#
# COMPACT_ATOMS: atom_id res chain seq x y z
N MET A 1 -13.29 20.65 -6.26
CA MET A 1 -14.10 19.62 -5.58
C MET A 1 -13.22 19.01 -4.51
N ASN A 2 -13.59 19.14 -3.26
CA ASN A 2 -12.92 18.38 -2.22
C ASN A 2 -13.31 16.91 -2.43
N GLU A 3 -12.39 16.09 -2.95
CA GLU A 3 -12.54 14.66 -2.85
C GLU A 3 -12.77 14.34 -1.38
N ASN A 4 -13.82 13.61 -1.06
CA ASN A 4 -14.13 13.19 0.30
C ASN A 4 -12.93 12.39 0.83
N ILE A 5 -12.12 13.04 1.64
CA ILE A 5 -10.96 12.41 2.29
C ILE A 5 -11.51 11.40 3.28
N ASP A 6 -11.12 10.15 3.13
CA ASP A 6 -11.49 9.06 4.02
C ASP A 6 -10.29 8.64 4.86
N LEU A 7 -10.20 9.17 6.07
CA LEU A 7 -9.11 8.90 7.00
C LEU A 7 -9.10 7.46 7.50
N THR A 8 -10.24 6.76 7.45
CA THR A 8 -10.27 5.34 7.84
C THR A 8 -9.44 4.48 6.89
N LYS A 9 -9.37 4.87 5.61
CA LYS A 9 -8.51 4.24 4.62
C LYS A 9 -7.05 4.68 4.73
N ILE A 10 -6.81 5.98 4.89
CA ILE A 10 -5.45 6.53 5.00
C ILE A 10 -4.75 5.97 6.25
N LEU A 11 -5.44 5.87 7.37
CA LEU A 11 -4.88 5.43 8.66
C LEU A 11 -5.02 3.93 8.92
N LYS A 12 -5.52 3.14 7.95
CA LYS A 12 -5.80 1.70 8.12
C LYS A 12 -4.60 0.89 8.66
N ASN A 13 -3.40 1.22 8.23
CA ASN A 13 -2.17 0.53 8.64
C ASN A 13 -1.26 1.43 9.50
N CYS A 14 -1.79 2.52 10.01
CA CYS A 14 -1.04 3.42 10.86
C CYS A 14 -0.63 2.72 12.16
N PRO A 15 0.64 2.76 12.55
CA PRO A 15 1.08 2.18 13.83
C PRO A 15 0.38 2.86 15.00
N LYS A 16 -0.09 2.07 15.96
CA LYS A 16 -0.61 2.60 17.22
C LYS A 16 0.45 3.45 17.92
N GLY A 17 0.04 4.61 18.42
CA GLY A 17 0.94 5.58 19.05
C GLY A 17 1.59 6.56 18.06
N TRP A 18 1.29 6.47 16.77
CA TRP A 18 1.77 7.44 15.79
C TRP A 18 1.26 8.84 16.13
N GLU A 19 2.16 9.82 16.09
CA GLU A 19 1.83 11.21 16.45
C GLU A 19 1.07 11.89 15.30
N LEU A 20 -0.06 12.45 15.63
CA LEU A 20 -0.90 13.29 14.77
C LEU A 20 -1.10 14.65 15.44
N TYR A 21 -1.64 15.61 14.72
CA TYR A 21 -1.94 16.94 15.25
C TYR A 21 -3.44 17.21 15.22
N SER A 22 -3.99 17.63 16.33
CA SER A 22 -5.36 18.11 16.44
C SER A 22 -5.37 19.64 16.60
N SER A 23 -6.22 20.31 15.81
CA SER A 23 -6.41 21.77 15.94
C SER A 23 -7.02 22.19 17.28
N VAL A 24 -7.61 21.25 18.01
CA VAL A 24 -8.28 21.51 19.29
C VAL A 24 -7.38 21.19 20.49
N THR A 25 -6.70 20.03 20.46
CA THR A 25 -5.96 19.53 21.62
C THR A 25 -4.44 19.49 21.44
N GLY A 26 -3.94 19.88 20.28
CA GLY A 26 -2.51 19.80 19.96
C GLY A 26 -2.09 18.41 19.53
N TYR A 27 -0.91 17.95 19.94
CA TYR A 27 -0.41 16.62 19.58
C TYR A 27 -1.22 15.51 20.24
N VAL A 28 -1.64 14.55 19.43
CA VAL A 28 -2.40 13.38 19.84
C VAL A 28 -1.77 12.11 19.25
N LYS A 29 -2.12 10.96 19.78
CA LYS A 29 -1.63 9.68 19.27
C LYS A 29 -2.73 8.93 18.57
N PHE A 30 -2.40 8.35 17.41
CA PHE A 30 -3.29 7.41 16.75
C PHE A 30 -3.47 6.16 17.62
N HIS A 31 -4.72 5.76 17.87
CA HIS A 31 -5.05 4.57 18.63
C HIS A 31 -5.45 3.41 17.72
N SER A 32 -6.48 3.60 16.91
CA SER A 32 -7.01 2.58 15.99
C SER A 32 -7.95 3.20 14.97
N VAL A 33 -8.38 2.41 14.02
CA VAL A 33 -9.42 2.76 13.05
C VAL A 33 -10.34 1.56 12.86
N ASP A 34 -11.62 1.82 12.71
CA ASP A 34 -12.62 0.86 12.28
C ASP A 34 -13.28 1.30 10.96
N GLU A 35 -14.36 0.66 10.54
CA GLU A 35 -15.03 0.95 9.28
C GLU A 35 -15.61 2.37 9.17
N LYS A 36 -15.86 3.03 10.29
CA LYS A 36 -16.55 4.33 10.35
C LYS A 36 -15.78 5.42 11.06
N TYR A 37 -14.92 5.05 12.00
CA TYR A 37 -14.32 5.99 12.93
C TYR A 37 -12.81 5.87 13.01
N VAL A 38 -12.18 7.01 13.25
CA VAL A 38 -10.77 7.12 13.65
C VAL A 38 -10.72 7.36 15.16
N HIS A 39 -9.94 6.56 15.87
CA HIS A 39 -9.74 6.66 17.31
C HIS A 39 -8.38 7.29 17.59
N ILE A 40 -8.39 8.37 18.35
CA ILE A 40 -7.19 9.08 18.78
C ILE A 40 -7.09 9.11 20.30
N GLU A 41 -5.87 9.13 20.82
CA GLU A 41 -5.60 9.22 22.25
C GLU A 41 -4.97 10.58 22.58
N SER A 42 -5.56 11.28 23.53
CA SER A 42 -5.04 12.52 24.08
C SER A 42 -5.14 12.49 25.60
N GLN A 43 -4.04 12.70 26.29
CA GLN A 43 -3.96 12.74 27.75
C GLN A 43 -4.60 11.53 28.47
N GLY A 44 -4.48 10.34 27.84
CA GLY A 44 -5.05 9.09 28.38
C GLY A 44 -6.54 8.84 28.04
N TRP A 45 -7.15 9.73 27.31
CA TRP A 45 -8.53 9.57 26.83
C TRP A 45 -8.58 9.25 25.35
N ILE A 46 -9.45 8.30 24.99
CA ILE A 46 -9.70 7.92 23.60
C ILE A 46 -10.94 8.66 23.10
N SER A 47 -10.76 9.41 22.03
CA SER A 47 -11.83 10.13 21.33
C SER A 47 -12.10 9.51 19.97
N ARG A 48 -13.36 9.52 19.53
CA ARG A 48 -13.76 9.07 18.19
C ARG A 48 -13.97 10.26 17.26
N LEU A 49 -13.43 10.12 16.06
CA LEU A 49 -13.63 11.05 14.96
C LEU A 49 -14.29 10.33 13.79
N THR A 50 -15.08 11.04 13.02
CA THR A 50 -15.67 10.52 11.79
C THR A 50 -14.60 10.21 10.73
N SER A 51 -14.96 9.54 9.66
CA SER A 51 -14.04 9.20 8.56
C SER A 51 -13.39 10.40 7.89
N ASP A 52 -13.98 11.57 8.00
CA ASP A 52 -13.44 12.85 7.50
C ASP A 52 -12.75 13.69 8.60
N GLY A 53 -12.52 13.11 9.77
CA GLY A 53 -11.74 13.72 10.85
C GLY A 53 -12.49 14.74 11.70
N ARG A 54 -13.82 14.72 11.69
CA ARG A 54 -14.69 15.59 12.52
C ARG A 54 -14.99 14.91 13.86
N VAL A 55 -15.38 15.70 14.84
CA VAL A 55 -15.87 15.15 16.11
C VAL A 55 -17.19 14.42 15.87
N GLU A 56 -17.36 13.22 16.42
CA GLU A 56 -18.56 12.37 16.22
C GLU A 56 -19.86 13.11 16.61
N ASP A 57 -19.84 13.84 17.70
CA ASP A 57 -20.99 14.60 18.20
C ASP A 57 -21.23 15.94 17.48
N CYS A 58 -20.38 16.29 16.52
CA CYS A 58 -20.48 17.54 15.76
C CYS A 58 -20.25 17.29 14.26
N PRO A 59 -21.20 16.64 13.57
CA PRO A 59 -21.05 16.25 12.16
C PRO A 59 -20.98 17.44 11.20
N GLU A 60 -21.47 18.61 11.61
CA GLU A 60 -21.38 19.86 10.85
C GLU A 60 -20.05 20.62 11.08
N GLY A 61 -19.21 20.11 11.98
CA GLY A 61 -17.91 20.68 12.30
C GLY A 61 -16.89 20.55 11.17
N GLU A 62 -15.71 21.12 11.36
CA GLU A 62 -14.58 20.98 10.47
C GLU A 62 -13.71 19.78 10.88
N CYS A 63 -12.87 19.31 9.95
CA CYS A 63 -11.82 18.35 10.26
C CYS A 63 -10.87 18.94 11.30
N ILE A 64 -10.66 18.21 12.40
CA ILE A 64 -9.80 18.66 13.50
C ILE A 64 -8.49 17.91 13.60
N ILE A 65 -8.28 16.86 12.80
CA ILE A 65 -7.10 16.00 12.86
C ILE A 65 -6.27 16.12 11.59
N PHE A 66 -4.96 16.21 11.72
CA PHE A 66 -4.02 16.45 10.64
C PHE A 66 -2.76 15.59 10.80
N PRO A 67 -2.01 15.33 9.71
CA PRO A 67 -0.76 14.59 9.77
C PRO A 67 0.28 15.20 10.72
N SER A 68 0.40 16.52 10.73
CA SER A 68 1.28 17.28 11.64
C SER A 68 0.82 18.73 11.73
N ILE A 69 1.46 19.52 12.59
CA ILE A 69 1.18 20.95 12.69
C ILE A 69 1.48 21.71 11.38
N ASP A 70 2.50 21.25 10.65
CA ASP A 70 2.96 21.89 9.40
C ASP A 70 2.26 21.30 8.16
N GLN A 71 1.73 20.09 8.25
CA GLN A 71 1.00 19.43 7.18
C GLN A 71 -0.45 19.22 7.57
N ARG A 72 -1.31 20.12 7.09
CA ARG A 72 -2.76 20.09 7.36
C ARG A 72 -3.61 19.64 6.18
N ASP A 73 -2.98 19.18 5.12
CA ASP A 73 -3.66 18.72 3.91
C ASP A 73 -3.43 17.23 3.71
N TRP A 74 -4.44 16.44 4.04
CA TRP A 74 -4.41 14.98 3.88
C TRP A 74 -4.26 14.54 2.42
N SER A 75 -4.69 15.35 1.45
CA SER A 75 -4.57 15.02 0.03
C SER A 75 -3.12 14.99 -0.45
N LYS A 76 -2.24 15.71 0.25
CA LYS A 76 -0.80 15.80 -0.02
C LYS A 76 0.04 14.91 0.90
N PHE A 77 -0.60 14.24 1.84
CA PHE A 77 0.09 13.41 2.80
C PHE A 77 0.36 12.01 2.22
N THR A 78 1.62 11.64 2.19
CA THR A 78 2.04 10.27 1.88
C THR A 78 2.37 9.57 3.19
N ALA A 79 1.49 8.67 3.61
CA ALA A 79 1.67 7.92 4.85
C ALA A 79 2.89 6.99 4.76
N PRO A 80 3.84 7.07 5.70
CA PRO A 80 5.02 6.19 5.70
C PRO A 80 4.67 4.71 5.88
N TRP A 81 3.52 4.42 6.51
CA TRP A 81 3.00 3.06 6.70
C TRP A 81 2.14 2.58 5.52
N TYR A 82 1.89 3.43 4.53
CA TYR A 82 1.11 3.07 3.36
C TYR A 82 1.92 2.09 2.52
N LYS A 83 1.67 0.81 2.72
CA LYS A 83 2.09 -0.19 1.74
C LYS A 83 1.14 -0.03 0.56
N LYS A 84 1.63 0.49 -0.55
CA LYS A 84 0.88 0.44 -1.81
C LYS A 84 0.42 -0.98 -2.01
N ASP A 85 -0.87 -1.19 -2.32
CA ASP A 85 -1.35 -2.49 -2.76
C ASP A 85 -0.43 -2.93 -3.89
N ARG A 86 0.36 -3.96 -3.64
CA ARG A 86 1.26 -4.54 -4.61
C ARG A 86 0.73 -5.91 -5.01
N PHE A 87 1.10 -6.31 -6.17
CA PHE A 87 0.81 -7.66 -6.67
C PHE A 87 1.34 -8.71 -5.68
N ASP A 88 0.48 -9.63 -5.28
CA ASP A 88 0.87 -10.78 -4.47
C ASP A 88 1.20 -11.96 -5.40
N PRO A 89 2.47 -12.37 -5.50
CA PRO A 89 2.86 -13.47 -6.37
C PRO A 89 2.22 -14.81 -5.97
N LYS A 90 1.72 -14.96 -4.74
CA LYS A 90 0.99 -16.16 -4.30
C LYS A 90 -0.33 -16.37 -5.03
N THR A 91 -0.82 -15.34 -5.73
CA THR A 91 -2.03 -15.46 -6.56
C THR A 91 -1.78 -16.13 -7.91
N LEU A 92 -0.49 -16.32 -8.29
CA LEU A 92 -0.12 -17.06 -9.49
C LEU A 92 -0.33 -18.58 -9.27
N ASN A 93 -0.83 -19.23 -10.30
CA ASN A 93 -1.05 -20.67 -10.33
C ASN A 93 -0.08 -21.37 -11.30
N ALA A 94 0.09 -22.68 -11.13
CA ALA A 94 0.80 -23.48 -12.10
C ALA A 94 0.19 -23.33 -13.50
N PHE A 95 1.05 -23.20 -14.50
CA PHE A 95 0.72 -22.97 -15.92
C PHE A 95 0.17 -21.58 -16.27
N ASP A 96 0.12 -20.65 -15.33
CA ASP A 96 -0.13 -19.26 -15.66
C ASP A 96 0.97 -18.73 -16.59
N LYS A 97 0.56 -17.98 -17.61
CA LYS A 97 1.49 -17.27 -18.48
C LYS A 97 2.08 -16.08 -17.75
N VAL A 98 3.40 -16.03 -17.69
CA VAL A 98 4.13 -15.04 -16.90
C VAL A 98 5.25 -14.37 -17.69
N LEU A 99 5.74 -13.26 -17.19
CA LEU A 99 7.01 -12.67 -17.58
C LEU A 99 8.03 -12.90 -16.49
N VAL A 100 9.21 -13.35 -16.87
CA VAL A 100 10.29 -13.74 -15.95
C VAL A 100 11.61 -13.10 -16.36
N ARG A 101 12.43 -12.79 -15.37
CA ARG A 101 13.85 -12.40 -15.50
C ARG A 101 14.56 -12.49 -14.16
N ASP A 102 15.89 -12.40 -14.15
CA ASP A 102 16.66 -12.44 -12.91
C ASP A 102 16.98 -11.05 -12.37
N TYR A 103 17.33 -10.11 -13.23
CA TYR A 103 17.78 -8.77 -12.83
C TYR A 103 17.22 -7.69 -13.76
N ASP A 104 17.24 -6.45 -13.32
CA ASP A 104 16.72 -5.29 -14.05
C ASP A 104 17.43 -5.02 -15.39
N PHE A 105 18.67 -5.48 -15.54
CA PHE A 105 19.44 -5.36 -16.78
C PHE A 105 19.18 -6.51 -17.77
N VAL A 106 18.36 -7.50 -17.39
CA VAL A 106 17.97 -8.64 -18.25
C VAL A 106 16.61 -8.35 -18.88
N THR A 107 16.42 -8.82 -20.10
CA THR A 107 15.14 -8.70 -20.81
C THR A 107 14.06 -9.60 -20.18
N TRP A 108 12.83 -9.13 -20.21
CA TRP A 108 11.68 -9.93 -19.85
C TRP A 108 11.42 -11.02 -20.87
N ASN A 109 11.34 -12.25 -20.40
CA ASN A 109 10.96 -13.40 -21.21
C ASN A 109 9.57 -13.90 -20.83
N CYS A 110 8.79 -14.25 -21.82
CA CYS A 110 7.49 -14.87 -21.64
C CYS A 110 7.66 -16.37 -21.40
N ASP A 111 7.04 -16.89 -20.34
CA ASP A 111 7.12 -18.31 -19.95
C ASP A 111 5.82 -18.75 -19.26
N PHE A 112 5.77 -19.99 -18.83
CA PHE A 112 4.69 -20.54 -18.03
C PHE A 112 5.23 -20.97 -16.66
N LEU A 113 4.56 -20.54 -15.60
CA LEU A 113 4.94 -20.86 -14.23
C LEU A 113 4.70 -22.34 -13.95
N SER A 114 5.68 -23.04 -13.39
CA SER A 114 5.51 -24.39 -12.87
C SER A 114 5.11 -24.38 -11.40
N TYR A 115 5.88 -23.72 -10.56
CA TYR A 115 5.58 -23.53 -9.14
C TYR A 115 6.42 -22.41 -8.54
N ILE A 116 6.08 -21.98 -7.34
CA ILE A 116 6.86 -21.02 -6.54
C ILE A 116 7.62 -21.80 -5.46
N ALA A 117 8.96 -21.67 -5.47
CA ALA A 117 9.81 -22.24 -4.44
C ALA A 117 10.04 -21.22 -3.33
N TYR A 118 9.74 -21.58 -2.10
CA TYR A 118 9.85 -20.65 -0.96
C TYR A 118 11.20 -20.76 -0.22
N ASP A 119 12.01 -21.77 -0.56
CA ASP A 119 13.19 -22.16 0.21
C ASP A 119 14.53 -21.76 -0.45
N CYS A 120 14.50 -21.05 -1.57
CA CYS A 120 15.72 -20.70 -2.32
C CYS A 120 15.68 -19.27 -2.85
N ASP A 121 16.86 -18.75 -3.25
CA ASP A 121 17.03 -17.42 -3.80
C ASP A 121 16.27 -17.22 -5.12
N TYR A 122 16.15 -18.27 -5.92
CA TYR A 122 15.36 -18.31 -7.14
C TYR A 122 13.95 -18.81 -6.82
N ARG A 123 13.02 -17.90 -6.65
CA ARG A 123 11.67 -18.21 -6.16
C ARG A 123 10.71 -18.77 -7.21
N TYR A 124 10.90 -18.44 -8.47
CA TYR A 124 9.95 -18.74 -9.54
C TYR A 124 10.55 -19.79 -10.45
N VAL A 125 9.91 -20.95 -10.49
CA VAL A 125 10.27 -22.04 -11.39
C VAL A 125 9.30 -22.03 -12.55
N ALA A 126 9.80 -21.66 -13.72
CA ALA A 126 9.07 -21.69 -14.97
C ALA A 126 9.55 -22.89 -15.84
N ILE A 127 8.89 -23.12 -16.96
CA ILE A 127 9.24 -24.26 -17.83
C ILE A 127 10.68 -24.16 -18.32
N SER A 128 11.17 -22.96 -18.65
CA SER A 128 12.51 -22.77 -19.19
C SER A 128 13.62 -22.62 -18.14
N GLY A 129 13.30 -22.44 -16.85
CA GLY A 129 14.30 -22.27 -15.81
C GLY A 129 13.80 -21.68 -14.51
N PHE A 130 14.76 -21.13 -13.74
CA PHE A 130 14.57 -20.55 -12.43
C PHE A 130 14.78 -19.05 -12.51
N TYR A 131 13.92 -18.25 -11.84
CA TYR A 131 13.95 -16.80 -11.94
C TYR A 131 13.71 -16.11 -10.60
N ILE A 132 14.25 -14.90 -10.46
CA ILE A 132 14.11 -14.06 -9.26
C ILE A 132 12.87 -13.15 -9.37
N GLN A 133 12.56 -12.65 -10.58
CA GLN A 133 11.42 -11.77 -10.83
C GLN A 133 10.41 -12.48 -11.73
N CYS A 134 9.15 -12.42 -11.31
CA CYS A 134 8.03 -13.01 -12.04
C CYS A 134 6.79 -12.15 -11.87
N ILE A 135 6.15 -11.81 -12.97
CA ILE A 135 4.89 -11.05 -13.00
C ILE A 135 3.89 -11.71 -13.97
N PRO A 136 2.58 -11.53 -13.78
CA PRO A 136 1.62 -12.10 -14.71
C PRO A 136 1.75 -11.47 -16.11
N TYR A 137 1.50 -12.26 -17.15
CA TYR A 137 1.36 -11.75 -18.51
C TYR A 137 -0.09 -11.32 -18.74
N ASN A 138 -0.31 -10.02 -18.84
CA ASN A 138 -1.63 -9.42 -19.05
C ASN A 138 -1.53 -8.14 -19.90
N ASP A 139 -2.62 -7.41 -20.05
CA ASP A 139 -2.64 -6.19 -20.84
C ASP A 139 -1.69 -5.09 -20.33
N ASP A 140 -1.43 -5.05 -19.01
CA ASP A 140 -0.55 -4.06 -18.40
C ASP A 140 0.94 -4.41 -18.55
N THR A 141 1.29 -5.68 -18.75
CA THR A 141 2.66 -6.19 -18.72
C THR A 141 3.16 -6.75 -20.06
N LYS A 142 2.26 -7.16 -20.96
CA LYS A 142 2.62 -7.81 -22.23
C LYS A 142 3.62 -7.02 -23.10
N HIS A 143 3.58 -5.68 -23.00
CA HIS A 143 4.49 -4.78 -23.74
C HIS A 143 5.95 -4.90 -23.30
N LEU A 144 6.22 -5.48 -22.12
CA LEU A 144 7.56 -5.63 -21.57
C LEU A 144 8.36 -6.76 -22.21
N VAL A 145 7.71 -7.71 -22.90
CA VAL A 145 8.37 -8.86 -23.54
C VAL A 145 9.52 -8.39 -24.43
N GLY A 146 10.71 -8.94 -24.20
CA GLY A 146 11.93 -8.60 -24.95
C GLY A 146 12.54 -7.25 -24.60
N THR A 147 12.01 -6.52 -23.63
CA THR A 147 12.54 -5.24 -23.16
C THR A 147 13.26 -5.38 -21.81
N LYS A 148 14.05 -4.37 -21.43
CA LYS A 148 14.65 -4.20 -20.11
C LYS A 148 13.90 -3.20 -19.25
N ASP A 149 12.75 -2.74 -19.72
CA ASP A 149 11.98 -1.72 -19.04
C ASP A 149 11.52 -2.20 -17.66
N LYS A 150 11.38 -1.27 -16.74
CA LYS A 150 10.85 -1.58 -15.42
C LYS A 150 9.39 -1.98 -15.52
N ALA A 151 9.02 -3.03 -14.78
CA ALA A 151 7.62 -3.37 -14.60
C ALA A 151 6.86 -2.21 -13.92
N PRO A 152 5.55 -2.06 -14.15
CA PRO A 152 4.72 -1.13 -13.41
C PRO A 152 4.89 -1.34 -11.89
N GLU A 153 4.87 -0.26 -11.12
CA GLU A 153 5.19 -0.30 -9.69
C GLU A 153 4.34 -1.32 -8.90
N PHE A 154 3.08 -1.47 -9.27
CA PHE A 154 2.19 -2.47 -8.68
C PHE A 154 2.76 -3.90 -8.72
N TYR A 155 3.45 -4.28 -9.79
CA TYR A 155 4.00 -5.63 -9.96
C TYR A 155 5.40 -5.83 -9.37
N ARG A 156 6.07 -4.77 -8.92
CA ARG A 156 7.45 -4.84 -8.38
C ARG A 156 7.50 -5.25 -6.91
N HIS A 157 6.93 -6.42 -6.61
CA HIS A 157 6.84 -6.97 -5.24
C HIS A 157 8.20 -7.36 -4.62
N TRP A 158 9.28 -7.35 -5.38
CA TRP A 158 10.66 -7.63 -4.92
C TRP A 158 11.40 -6.37 -4.43
N GLU A 159 10.83 -5.19 -4.54
CA GLU A 159 11.43 -3.91 -4.12
C GLU A 159 11.06 -3.51 -2.68
N ASP A 160 10.64 -4.43 -1.83
CA ASP A 160 10.31 -4.14 -0.42
C ASP A 160 11.54 -4.09 0.47
#